data_ed4d2cf2be4cfcfea0420f83e2c9f0df
#
_entry.id   ed4d2cf2be4cfcfea0420f83e2c9f0df
#
_cell.length_a   1.000
_cell.length_b   1.000
_cell.length_c   1.000
_cell.angle_alpha   90.00
_cell.angle_beta   90.00
_cell.angle_gamma   90.00
#
_symmetry.space_group_name_H-M   'P 1'
#
loop_
_entity.id
_entity.type
_entity.pdbx_description
1 polymer ?
#
loop_
_entity_poly.entity_id
_entity_poly.type
_entity_poly.pdbx_seq_one_letter_code
_entity_poly.pdbx_strand_id
1 'polypeptide(L)'
;MELLKLKNKKYHVVIKSSLKPGFLNYGELFFKGKSSNEIFLSTYVCHPSMANDNLSGLLVTALLAREMLAGSKPNKSWRFIFVPETIGAIAYVFY
;
A
#
# COMPACT_ATOMS: atom_id res chain seq x y z
N MET A 1 -9.18 -7.05 25.12
CA MET A 1 -10.34 -7.14 26.02
C MET A 1 -10.14 -6.57 27.43
N GLU A 2 -9.04 -5.85 27.69
CA GLU A 2 -8.80 -5.13 28.95
C GLU A 2 -9.58 -3.79 29.05
N LEU A 3 -9.83 -3.13 27.92
CA LEU A 3 -10.57 -1.86 27.88
C LEU A 3 -11.98 -1.96 28.52
N LEU A 4 -12.64 -3.12 28.41
CA LEU A 4 -13.96 -3.36 29.03
C LEU A 4 -13.91 -3.44 30.57
N LYS A 5 -12.73 -3.54 31.15
CA LYS A 5 -12.52 -3.57 32.61
C LYS A 5 -12.20 -2.19 33.19
N LEU A 6 -12.03 -1.18 32.34
CA LEU A 6 -11.74 0.17 32.79
C LEU A 6 -12.98 0.77 33.47
N LYS A 7 -12.79 1.26 34.69
CA LYS A 7 -13.84 1.97 35.41
C LYS A 7 -14.09 3.33 34.78
N ASN A 8 -15.31 3.85 34.88
CA ASN A 8 -15.63 5.19 34.40
C ASN A 8 -14.96 6.26 35.32
N LYS A 9 -13.72 6.59 35.04
CA LYS A 9 -12.91 7.61 35.75
C LYS A 9 -11.96 8.29 34.75
N LYS A 10 -11.33 9.36 35.16
CA LYS A 10 -10.30 10.03 34.37
C LYS A 10 -9.02 9.20 34.35
N TYR A 11 -8.44 9.03 33.16
CA TYR A 11 -7.17 8.36 32.94
C TYR A 11 -6.16 9.35 32.37
N HIS A 12 -4.92 9.28 32.84
CA HIS A 12 -3.81 9.98 32.22
C HIS A 12 -3.18 9.05 31.17
N VAL A 13 -3.25 9.47 29.90
CA VAL A 13 -2.67 8.70 28.78
C VAL A 13 -1.40 9.40 28.32
N VAL A 14 -0.32 8.66 28.25
CA VAL A 14 0.98 9.15 27.74
C VAL A 14 1.35 8.32 26.50
N ILE A 15 1.48 9.02 25.37
CA ILE A 15 1.94 8.43 24.12
C ILE A 15 3.35 8.95 23.83
N LYS A 16 4.34 8.08 23.96
CA LYS A 16 5.73 8.42 23.59
C LYS A 16 5.85 8.37 22.07
N SER A 17 5.94 9.54 21.46
CA SER A 17 6.10 9.69 20.01
C SER A 17 7.22 10.67 19.70
N SER A 18 7.67 10.68 18.44
CA SER A 18 8.63 11.67 17.94
C SER A 18 8.18 12.18 16.60
N LEU A 19 8.30 13.49 16.39
CA LEU A 19 8.13 14.15 15.10
C LEU A 19 9.51 14.53 14.58
N LYS A 20 9.94 13.84 13.52
CA LYS A 20 11.24 14.10 12.86
C LYS A 20 11.10 13.78 11.36
N PRO A 21 11.95 14.36 10.52
CA PRO A 21 12.02 13.99 9.12
C PRO A 21 12.18 12.47 8.94
N GLY A 22 11.49 11.92 7.95
CA GLY A 22 11.50 10.50 7.64
C GLY A 22 11.34 10.28 6.14
N PHE A 23 11.25 9.01 5.75
CA PHE A 23 11.08 8.61 4.36
C PHE A 23 9.81 7.79 4.22
N LEU A 24 9.15 7.95 3.08
CA LEU A 24 8.05 7.11 2.65
C LEU A 24 8.55 6.29 1.46
N ASN A 25 8.72 4.98 1.69
CA ASN A 25 9.15 4.08 0.63
C ASN A 25 7.93 3.51 -0.11
N TYR A 26 8.04 3.39 -1.41
CA TYR A 26 7.05 2.70 -2.24
C TYR A 26 7.75 1.89 -3.33
N GLY A 27 7.05 0.89 -3.85
CA GLY A 27 7.47 0.14 -5.04
C GLY A 27 6.57 0.49 -6.22
N GLU A 28 7.18 0.60 -7.40
CA GLU A 28 6.45 0.85 -8.65
C GLU A 28 6.95 -0.05 -9.77
N LEU A 29 6.01 -0.58 -10.55
CA LEU A 29 6.29 -1.26 -11.81
C LEU A 29 5.42 -0.65 -12.90
N PHE A 30 6.05 -0.28 -14.00
CA PHE A 30 5.36 0.31 -15.15
C PHE A 30 5.58 -0.52 -16.41
N PHE A 31 4.48 -0.92 -17.05
CA PHE A 31 4.48 -1.62 -18.32
C PHE A 31 3.86 -0.75 -19.40
N LYS A 32 4.69 -0.33 -20.36
CA LYS A 32 4.22 0.49 -21.47
C LYS A 32 3.40 -0.33 -22.45
N GLY A 33 2.14 0.03 -22.62
CA GLY A 33 1.22 -0.54 -23.60
C GLY A 33 1.38 0.04 -25.00
N LYS A 34 0.46 -0.36 -25.89
CA LYS A 34 0.35 0.19 -27.25
C LYS A 34 -0.29 1.59 -27.24
N SER A 35 -1.12 1.90 -26.26
CA SER A 35 -1.74 3.21 -26.07
C SER A 35 -1.23 3.90 -24.80
N SER A 36 -1.43 5.22 -24.73
CA SER A 36 -1.12 6.05 -23.57
C SER A 36 -2.13 5.88 -22.42
N ASN A 37 -3.28 5.26 -22.67
CA ASN A 37 -4.26 4.99 -21.61
C ASN A 37 -3.63 4.03 -20.60
N GLU A 38 -3.77 4.36 -19.33
CA GLU A 38 -3.14 3.62 -18.24
C GLU A 38 -4.19 2.93 -17.36
N ILE A 39 -3.90 1.69 -16.98
CA ILE A 39 -4.59 0.98 -15.91
C ILE A 39 -3.68 1.06 -14.68
N PHE A 40 -4.22 1.60 -13.60
CA PHE A 40 -3.51 1.83 -12.36
C PHE A 40 -4.01 0.85 -11.29
N LEU A 41 -3.09 0.09 -10.71
CA LEU A 41 -3.35 -0.82 -9.61
C LEU A 41 -2.53 -0.40 -8.40
N SER A 42 -3.22 -0.20 -7.30
CA SER A 42 -2.61 0.16 -6.02
C SER A 42 -2.89 -0.92 -4.99
N THR A 43 -1.86 -1.31 -4.27
CA THR A 43 -1.98 -2.18 -3.09
C THR A 43 -1.11 -1.64 -1.97
N TYR A 44 -1.50 -1.88 -0.73
CA TYR A 44 -0.70 -1.42 0.39
C TYR A 44 0.17 -2.51 1.01
N VAL A 45 1.34 -2.07 1.47
CA VAL A 45 2.27 -2.81 2.31
C VAL A 45 2.43 -2.00 3.59
N CYS A 46 1.93 -2.48 4.70
CA CYS A 46 1.75 -1.65 5.88
C CYS A 46 2.52 -2.18 7.09
N HIS A 47 1.97 -3.12 7.82
CA HIS A 47 2.54 -3.60 9.07
C HIS A 47 3.22 -4.98 8.90
N PRO A 48 4.16 -5.35 9.79
CA PRO A 48 4.97 -6.58 9.61
C PRO A 48 4.18 -7.88 9.80
N SER A 49 3.05 -7.85 10.52
CA SER A 49 2.23 -9.02 10.82
C SER A 49 0.97 -9.04 9.96
N MET A 50 1.15 -8.99 8.64
CA MET A 50 0.04 -9.06 7.70
C MET A 50 -0.50 -10.48 7.61
N ALA A 51 -1.82 -10.60 7.73
CA ALA A 51 -2.56 -11.82 7.41
C ALA A 51 -3.27 -11.64 6.06
N ASN A 52 -4.52 -12.08 5.93
CA ASN A 52 -5.25 -11.91 4.68
C ASN A 52 -5.36 -10.42 4.26
N ASP A 53 -5.51 -9.55 5.21
CA ASP A 53 -5.46 -8.11 5.03
C ASP A 53 -4.05 -7.58 5.35
N ASN A 54 -3.23 -7.20 4.39
CA ASN A 54 -3.52 -7.17 2.95
C ASN A 54 -2.57 -8.09 2.15
N LEU A 55 -2.20 -9.24 2.69
CA LEU A 55 -1.29 -10.16 1.99
C LEU A 55 -1.92 -10.66 0.68
N SER A 56 -3.24 -10.88 0.66
CA SER A 56 -3.95 -11.32 -0.54
C SER A 56 -3.87 -10.29 -1.67
N GLY A 57 -4.13 -9.02 -1.39
CA GLY A 57 -4.02 -7.94 -2.38
C GLY A 57 -2.61 -7.78 -2.91
N LEU A 58 -1.61 -7.86 -2.04
CA LEU A 58 -0.20 -7.79 -2.39
C LEU A 58 0.20 -8.94 -3.32
N LEU A 59 -0.15 -10.18 -2.97
CA LEU A 59 0.18 -11.36 -3.77
C LEU A 59 -0.51 -11.34 -5.13
N VAL A 60 -1.81 -11.03 -5.19
CA VAL A 60 -2.54 -10.94 -6.45
C VAL A 60 -1.94 -9.88 -7.36
N THR A 61 -1.61 -8.70 -6.82
CA THR A 61 -0.98 -7.61 -7.58
C THR A 61 0.39 -8.02 -8.11
N ALA A 62 1.21 -8.66 -7.28
CA ALA A 62 2.55 -9.13 -7.67
C ALA A 62 2.49 -10.25 -8.72
N LEU A 63 1.57 -11.21 -8.57
CA LEU A 63 1.38 -12.28 -9.53
C LEU A 63 0.89 -11.75 -10.88
N LEU A 64 -0.05 -10.81 -10.88
CA LEU A 64 -0.53 -10.16 -12.09
C LEU A 64 0.61 -9.41 -12.80
N ALA A 65 1.43 -8.67 -12.07
CA ALA A 65 2.60 -7.99 -12.62
C ALA A 65 3.59 -9.00 -13.24
N ARG A 66 3.82 -10.14 -12.59
CA ARG A 66 4.67 -11.21 -13.11
C ARG A 66 4.12 -11.79 -14.41
N GLU A 67 2.83 -12.06 -14.50
CA GLU A 67 2.19 -12.56 -15.75
C GLU A 67 2.31 -11.51 -16.87
N MET A 68 2.20 -10.21 -16.53
CA MET A 68 2.41 -9.14 -17.50
C MET A 68 3.84 -9.10 -18.04
N LEU A 69 4.85 -9.40 -17.21
CA LEU A 69 6.26 -9.50 -17.63
C LEU A 69 6.50 -10.65 -18.60
N ALA A 70 5.82 -11.77 -18.41
CA ALA A 70 5.97 -12.96 -19.26
C ALA A 70 5.15 -12.87 -20.55
N GLY A 71 4.18 -11.95 -20.61
CA GLY A 71 3.22 -11.83 -21.71
C GLY A 71 3.69 -10.94 -22.86
N SER A 72 2.85 -10.84 -23.89
CA SER A 72 3.04 -9.89 -24.98
C SER A 72 2.68 -8.47 -24.55
N LYS A 73 3.16 -7.48 -25.32
CA LYS A 73 2.89 -6.07 -25.06
C LYS A 73 1.38 -5.78 -24.96
N PRO A 74 0.86 -5.28 -23.83
CA PRO A 74 -0.55 -5.06 -23.62
C PRO A 74 -1.09 -3.89 -24.46
N ASN A 75 -2.40 -3.83 -24.64
CA ASN A 75 -3.03 -2.74 -25.38
C ASN A 75 -2.99 -1.41 -24.61
N LYS A 76 -3.23 -1.46 -23.29
CA LYS A 76 -3.11 -0.30 -22.39
C LYS A 76 -1.82 -0.39 -21.60
N SER A 77 -1.29 0.74 -21.17
CA SER A 77 -0.21 0.79 -20.20
C SER A 77 -0.71 0.34 -18.82
N TRP A 78 0.17 -0.23 -18.01
CA TRP A 78 -0.17 -0.71 -16.67
C TRP A 78 0.84 -0.16 -15.68
N ARG A 79 0.34 0.31 -14.55
CA ARG A 79 1.12 0.77 -13.42
C ARG A 79 0.67 0.06 -12.16
N PHE A 80 1.60 -0.57 -11.50
CA PHE A 80 1.40 -1.26 -10.23
C PHE A 80 2.16 -0.49 -9.17
N ILE A 81 1.49 -0.13 -8.08
CA ILE A 81 2.14 0.51 -6.95
C ILE A 81 1.92 -0.27 -5.66
N PHE A 82 2.97 -0.31 -4.86
CA PHE A 82 3.02 -0.92 -3.53
C PHE A 82 3.40 0.19 -2.56
N VAL A 83 2.46 0.65 -1.77
CA VAL A 83 2.59 1.86 -0.95
C VAL A 83 2.17 1.60 0.50
N PRO A 84 2.64 2.36 1.48
CA PRO A 84 2.04 2.36 2.81
C PRO A 84 0.56 2.71 2.75
N GLU A 85 -0.22 2.09 3.62
CA GLU A 85 -1.66 2.31 3.71
C GLU A 85 -2.00 3.80 3.87
N THR A 86 -3.05 4.27 3.22
CA THR A 86 -3.59 5.63 3.28
C THR A 86 -2.56 6.70 2.92
N ILE A 87 -1.56 6.95 3.76
CA ILE A 87 -0.55 8.02 3.57
C ILE A 87 0.27 7.80 2.30
N GLY A 88 0.62 6.55 2.00
CA GLY A 88 1.38 6.21 0.80
C GLY A 88 0.59 6.48 -0.48
N ALA A 89 -0.68 6.09 -0.52
CA ALA A 89 -1.54 6.35 -1.65
C ALA A 89 -1.79 7.85 -1.85
N ILE A 90 -2.04 8.58 -0.77
CA ILE A 90 -2.22 10.04 -0.81
C ILE A 90 -0.95 10.71 -1.32
N ALA A 91 0.20 10.39 -0.75
CA ALA A 91 1.48 10.96 -1.18
C ALA A 91 1.76 10.68 -2.66
N TYR A 92 1.52 9.44 -3.11
CA TYR A 92 1.76 9.06 -4.50
C TYR A 92 0.91 9.83 -5.52
N VAL A 93 -0.34 10.18 -5.16
CA VAL A 93 -1.24 10.94 -6.04
C VAL A 93 -0.86 12.43 -6.13
N PHE A 94 -0.20 12.97 -5.09
CA PHE A 94 0.18 14.39 -5.02
C PHE A 94 1.59 14.70 -5.53
N TYR A 95 2.40 13.68 -5.81
CA TYR A 95 3.75 13.80 -6.38
C TYR A 95 3.80 13.30 -7.82
#